data_2cb1da0c620a633d4e00c02710988612
#
_entry.id   2cb1da0c620a633d4e00c02710988612
#
_cell.length_a   1.000
_cell.length_b   1.000
_cell.length_c   1.000
_cell.angle_alpha   90.00
_cell.angle_beta   90.00
_cell.angle_gamma   90.00
#
_symmetry.space_group_name_H-M   'P 1'
#
loop_
_entity.id
_entity.type
_entity.pdbx_description
1 polymer ?
#
loop_
_entity_poly.entity_id
_entity_poly.type
_entity_poly.pdbx_seq_one_letter_code
_entity_poly.pdbx_strand_id
1 'polypeptide(L)'
;MVLSDNEMPAPVCLPTDPDRATLARWLVRGWDLGRDDALDEAALDRLLDLAWSEGVRVQACARLAAVETITAQRRQDCQAWVRQQAAAALGVQGRLRAVLDALQQARIPVLVLKGAALAHWLYPAPYLRESSDVDLLLADRDDALRAARVLAPLGYALAYPPGRFTHELSCRHRDGGLELDLHWALSDWPLLDRLPGLDTLRSS
;
A
#
# COMPACT_ATOMS: atom_id res chain seq x y z
N MET A 1 -0.46 2.35 -24.60
CA MET A 1 0.21 1.12 -25.08
C MET A 1 -0.68 -0.04 -24.64
N VAL A 2 -1.46 -0.59 -25.58
CA VAL A 2 -2.37 -1.71 -25.32
C VAL A 2 -1.51 -2.97 -25.32
N LEU A 3 -1.40 -3.63 -24.17
CA LEU A 3 -0.76 -4.94 -24.08
C LEU A 3 -1.61 -5.93 -24.87
N SER A 4 -0.99 -6.65 -25.80
CA SER A 4 -1.64 -7.67 -26.60
C SER A 4 -2.10 -8.84 -25.73
N ASP A 5 -3.33 -9.32 -25.95
CA ASP A 5 -4.05 -10.35 -25.19
C ASP A 5 -3.43 -11.78 -25.23
N ASN A 6 -2.16 -11.94 -25.54
CA ASN A 6 -1.62 -13.28 -25.85
C ASN A 6 -0.33 -13.68 -25.09
N GLU A 7 0.03 -13.02 -24.02
CA GLU A 7 1.02 -13.57 -23.09
C GLU A 7 0.32 -14.08 -21.83
N MET A 8 0.09 -15.38 -21.80
CA MET A 8 -0.28 -16.07 -20.56
C MET A 8 0.78 -15.74 -19.49
N PRO A 9 0.40 -15.13 -18.36
CA PRO A 9 1.37 -14.91 -17.28
C PRO A 9 1.96 -16.27 -16.89
N ALA A 10 3.27 -16.27 -16.58
CA ALA A 10 3.97 -17.44 -16.06
C ALA A 10 3.13 -18.10 -14.94
N PRO A 11 3.16 -19.44 -14.81
CA PRO A 11 2.36 -20.14 -13.83
C PRO A 11 2.64 -19.57 -12.44
N VAL A 12 1.62 -18.92 -11.86
CA VAL A 12 1.70 -18.40 -10.50
C VAL A 12 1.90 -19.61 -9.58
N CYS A 13 3.05 -19.68 -8.91
CA CYS A 13 3.30 -20.71 -7.90
C CYS A 13 2.32 -20.42 -6.73
N LEU A 14 1.30 -21.25 -6.60
CA LEU A 14 0.34 -21.11 -5.50
C LEU A 14 1.00 -21.54 -4.18
N PRO A 15 0.65 -20.90 -3.07
CA PRO A 15 1.08 -21.33 -1.74
C PRO A 15 0.72 -22.79 -1.49
N THR A 16 1.56 -23.52 -0.74
CA THR A 16 1.31 -24.91 -0.33
C THR A 16 0.19 -25.02 0.70
N ASP A 17 -0.05 -23.97 1.46
CA ASP A 17 -1.18 -23.86 2.40
C ASP A 17 -2.50 -23.78 1.62
N PRO A 18 -3.49 -24.67 1.87
CA PRO A 18 -4.73 -24.74 1.09
C PRO A 18 -5.60 -23.48 1.24
N ASP A 19 -5.61 -22.83 2.40
CA ASP A 19 -6.41 -21.63 2.63
C ASP A 19 -5.77 -20.42 1.91
N ARG A 20 -4.45 -20.30 1.97
CA ARG A 20 -3.70 -19.27 1.20
C ARG A 20 -3.83 -19.50 -0.30
N ALA A 21 -3.79 -20.73 -0.77
CA ALA A 21 -4.00 -21.06 -2.17
C ALA A 21 -5.42 -20.70 -2.63
N THR A 22 -6.42 -20.91 -1.78
CA THR A 22 -7.81 -20.55 -2.03
C THR A 22 -7.98 -19.03 -2.07
N LEU A 23 -7.42 -18.32 -1.10
CA LEU A 23 -7.44 -16.85 -1.06
C LEU A 23 -6.75 -16.25 -2.29
N ALA A 24 -5.58 -16.75 -2.67
CA ALA A 24 -4.85 -16.29 -3.83
C ALA A 24 -5.64 -16.50 -5.13
N ARG A 25 -6.23 -17.69 -5.34
CA ARG A 25 -7.07 -17.97 -6.50
C ARG A 25 -8.26 -17.03 -6.57
N TRP A 26 -8.91 -16.81 -5.44
CA TRP A 26 -10.05 -15.92 -5.35
C TRP A 26 -9.69 -14.46 -5.69
N LEU A 27 -8.60 -13.94 -5.15
CA LEU A 27 -8.16 -12.57 -5.43
C LEU A 27 -7.74 -12.35 -6.89
N VAL A 28 -7.11 -13.35 -7.52
CA VAL A 28 -6.57 -13.23 -8.88
C VAL A 28 -7.65 -13.50 -9.94
N ARG A 29 -8.41 -14.59 -9.80
CA ARG A 29 -9.34 -15.04 -10.85
C ARG A 29 -10.78 -14.58 -10.68
N GLY A 30 -11.11 -14.00 -9.53
CA GLY A 30 -12.49 -13.80 -9.10
C GLY A 30 -13.12 -15.11 -8.60
N TRP A 31 -14.25 -14.99 -7.94
CA TRP A 31 -15.00 -16.13 -7.40
C TRP A 31 -15.97 -16.66 -8.45
N ASP A 32 -15.73 -17.85 -8.99
CA ASP A 32 -16.69 -18.58 -9.78
C ASP A 32 -17.41 -19.58 -8.84
N LEU A 33 -18.43 -19.07 -8.13
CA LEU A 33 -19.25 -19.88 -7.21
C LEU A 33 -20.06 -20.99 -7.90
N GLY A 34 -20.03 -21.06 -9.22
CA GLY A 34 -20.68 -22.16 -9.95
C GLY A 34 -19.81 -23.42 -10.02
N ARG A 35 -18.54 -23.34 -9.66
CA ARG A 35 -17.57 -24.45 -9.74
C ARG A 35 -16.86 -24.77 -8.44
N ASP A 36 -16.76 -23.82 -7.54
CA ASP A 36 -16.14 -24.04 -6.23
C ASP A 36 -17.24 -24.33 -5.21
N ASP A 37 -17.07 -25.34 -4.39
CA ASP A 37 -18.00 -25.73 -3.32
C ASP A 37 -18.43 -24.50 -2.53
N ALA A 38 -19.72 -24.34 -2.32
CA ALA A 38 -20.28 -23.24 -1.54
C ALA A 38 -19.58 -23.19 -0.19
N LEU A 39 -18.74 -22.16 0.03
CA LEU A 39 -18.09 -21.99 1.33
C LEU A 39 -19.18 -21.75 2.38
N ASP A 40 -19.13 -22.51 3.45
CA ASP A 40 -19.94 -22.21 4.62
C ASP A 40 -19.44 -20.91 5.31
N GLU A 41 -20.25 -20.36 6.19
CA GLU A 41 -19.92 -19.11 6.90
C GLU A 41 -18.60 -19.23 7.68
N ALA A 42 -18.30 -20.41 8.24
CA ALA A 42 -17.07 -20.63 9.00
C ALA A 42 -15.83 -20.62 8.07
N ALA A 43 -15.95 -21.16 6.87
CA ALA A 43 -14.88 -21.08 5.87
C ALA A 43 -14.66 -19.65 5.37
N LEU A 44 -15.74 -18.88 5.18
CA LEU A 44 -15.65 -17.45 4.85
C LEU A 44 -14.98 -16.64 5.95
N ASP A 45 -15.29 -16.92 7.22
CA ASP A 45 -14.63 -16.28 8.35
C ASP A 45 -13.13 -16.56 8.37
N ARG A 46 -12.72 -17.82 8.23
CA ARG A 46 -11.29 -18.18 8.14
C ARG A 46 -10.58 -17.48 6.98
N LEU A 47 -11.21 -17.38 5.81
CA LEU A 47 -10.62 -16.69 4.67
C LEU A 47 -10.51 -15.17 4.89
N LEU A 48 -11.47 -14.55 5.56
CA LEU A 48 -11.40 -13.12 5.90
C LEU A 48 -10.35 -12.84 6.97
N ASP A 49 -10.19 -13.73 7.95
CA ASP A 49 -9.14 -13.62 8.97
C ASP A 49 -7.74 -13.79 8.34
N LEU A 50 -7.62 -14.74 7.41
CA LEU A 50 -6.40 -14.91 6.63
C LEU A 50 -6.13 -13.66 5.75
N ALA A 51 -7.15 -13.15 5.07
CA ALA A 51 -7.02 -11.94 4.27
C ALA A 51 -6.61 -10.71 5.11
N TRP A 52 -7.04 -10.67 6.37
CA TRP A 52 -6.59 -9.65 7.33
C TRP A 52 -5.10 -9.82 7.64
N SER A 53 -4.66 -11.02 7.99
CA SER A 53 -3.25 -11.29 8.34
C SER A 53 -2.29 -11.07 7.15
N GLU A 54 -2.78 -11.27 5.92
CA GLU A 54 -2.00 -11.06 4.68
C GLU A 54 -2.12 -9.61 4.13
N GLY A 55 -2.86 -8.71 4.81
CA GLY A 55 -3.02 -7.32 4.36
C GLY A 55 -3.84 -7.15 3.07
N VAL A 56 -4.75 -8.09 2.78
CA VAL A 56 -5.58 -8.09 1.56
C VAL A 56 -7.08 -8.13 1.86
N ARG A 57 -7.48 -7.74 3.08
CA ARG A 57 -8.87 -7.82 3.50
C ARG A 57 -9.80 -6.92 2.69
N VAL A 58 -9.36 -5.73 2.32
CA VAL A 58 -10.20 -4.82 1.54
C VAL A 58 -10.49 -5.36 0.15
N GLN A 59 -9.50 -6.00 -0.50
CA GLN A 59 -9.71 -6.69 -1.78
C GLN A 59 -10.68 -7.87 -1.62
N ALA A 60 -10.50 -8.67 -0.56
CA ALA A 60 -11.37 -9.78 -0.23
C ALA A 60 -12.82 -9.30 -0.02
N CYS A 61 -13.03 -8.29 0.81
CA CYS A 61 -14.35 -7.70 1.04
C CYS A 61 -14.96 -7.09 -0.24
N ALA A 62 -14.16 -6.42 -1.06
CA ALA A 62 -14.64 -5.86 -2.32
C ALA A 62 -15.13 -6.94 -3.28
N ARG A 63 -14.45 -8.08 -3.33
CA ARG A 63 -14.89 -9.26 -4.10
C ARG A 63 -16.16 -9.87 -3.55
N LEU A 64 -16.22 -10.12 -2.22
CA LEU A 64 -17.41 -10.69 -1.57
C LEU A 64 -18.65 -9.80 -1.72
N ALA A 65 -18.49 -8.49 -1.67
CA ALA A 65 -19.60 -7.56 -1.83
C ALA A 65 -20.34 -7.72 -3.18
N ALA A 66 -19.69 -8.28 -4.19
CA ALA A 66 -20.25 -8.55 -5.52
C ALA A 66 -20.85 -9.96 -5.65
N VAL A 67 -20.72 -10.82 -4.64
CA VAL A 67 -21.21 -12.21 -4.68
C VAL A 67 -22.67 -12.27 -4.22
N GLU A 68 -23.55 -12.89 -5.03
CA GLU A 68 -25.00 -12.98 -4.73
C GLU A 68 -25.34 -14.08 -3.72
N THR A 69 -24.54 -15.14 -3.65
CA THR A 69 -24.83 -16.35 -2.87
C THR A 69 -24.49 -16.25 -1.38
N ILE A 70 -23.77 -15.19 -0.95
CA ILE A 70 -23.53 -14.94 0.48
C ILE A 70 -24.73 -14.25 1.14
N THR A 71 -24.81 -14.35 2.47
CA THR A 71 -25.88 -13.70 3.23
C THR A 71 -25.91 -12.18 3.02
N ALA A 72 -27.11 -11.60 3.09
CA ALA A 72 -27.27 -10.15 2.98
C ALA A 72 -26.48 -9.38 4.05
N GLN A 73 -26.42 -9.92 5.27
CA GLN A 73 -25.65 -9.34 6.37
C GLN A 73 -24.15 -9.30 6.03
N ARG A 74 -23.56 -10.43 5.60
CA ARG A 74 -22.16 -10.52 5.22
C ARG A 74 -21.80 -9.55 4.11
N ARG A 75 -22.67 -9.42 3.11
CA ARG A 75 -22.49 -8.46 2.02
C ARG A 75 -22.48 -7.02 2.53
N GLN A 76 -23.39 -6.66 3.43
CA GLN A 76 -23.43 -5.33 4.04
C GLN A 76 -22.19 -5.03 4.86
N ASP A 77 -21.69 -6.00 5.64
CA ASP A 77 -20.47 -5.86 6.44
C ASP A 77 -19.26 -5.63 5.55
N CYS A 78 -19.10 -6.41 4.48
CA CYS A 78 -18.03 -6.20 3.49
C CYS A 78 -18.14 -4.84 2.81
N GLN A 79 -19.32 -4.41 2.40
CA GLN A 79 -19.53 -3.10 1.80
C GLN A 79 -19.22 -1.96 2.79
N ALA A 80 -19.59 -2.11 4.06
CA ALA A 80 -19.27 -1.13 5.09
C ALA A 80 -17.77 -1.01 5.30
N TRP A 81 -17.04 -2.13 5.36
CA TRP A 81 -15.60 -2.16 5.45
C TRP A 81 -14.93 -1.47 4.26
N VAL A 82 -15.33 -1.80 3.03
CA VAL A 82 -14.79 -1.18 1.81
C VAL A 82 -15.01 0.33 1.82
N ARG A 83 -16.22 0.81 2.20
CA ARG A 83 -16.49 2.25 2.31
C ARG A 83 -15.63 2.92 3.36
N GLN A 84 -15.41 2.28 4.50
CA GLN A 84 -14.53 2.80 5.56
C GLN A 84 -13.09 2.93 5.06
N GLN A 85 -12.57 1.92 4.38
CA GLN A 85 -11.22 1.95 3.80
C GLN A 85 -11.09 3.02 2.70
N ALA A 86 -12.10 3.16 1.85
CA ALA A 86 -12.12 4.22 0.84
C ALA A 86 -12.08 5.63 1.47
N ALA A 87 -12.86 5.85 2.53
CA ALA A 87 -12.83 7.12 3.26
C ALA A 87 -11.48 7.39 3.94
N ALA A 88 -10.88 6.36 4.57
CA ALA A 88 -9.55 6.46 5.17
C ALA A 88 -8.48 6.79 4.11
N ALA A 89 -8.51 6.13 2.96
CA ALA A 89 -7.59 6.37 1.86
C ALA A 89 -7.68 7.79 1.31
N LEU A 90 -8.88 8.39 1.22
CA LEU A 90 -9.05 9.79 0.84
C LEU A 90 -8.38 10.73 1.84
N GLY A 91 -8.48 10.44 3.14
CA GLY A 91 -7.78 11.19 4.19
C GLY A 91 -6.25 11.11 4.03
N VAL A 92 -5.72 9.92 3.78
CA VAL A 92 -4.29 9.71 3.51
C VAL A 92 -3.84 10.47 2.27
N GLN A 93 -4.59 10.39 1.17
CA GLN A 93 -4.28 11.12 -0.07
C GLN A 93 -4.26 12.64 0.13
N GLY A 94 -5.21 13.18 0.88
CA GLY A 94 -5.25 14.61 1.21
C GLY A 94 -4.02 15.06 2.01
N ARG A 95 -3.60 14.27 3.01
CA ARG A 95 -2.38 14.55 3.78
C ARG A 95 -1.10 14.40 2.94
N LEU A 96 -1.01 13.34 2.14
CA LEU A 96 0.13 13.15 1.23
C LEU A 96 0.27 14.33 0.26
N ARG A 97 -0.84 14.81 -0.30
CA ARG A 97 -0.82 15.98 -1.17
C ARG A 97 -0.27 17.20 -0.45
N ALA A 98 -0.74 17.50 0.78
CA ALA A 98 -0.22 18.61 1.57
C ALA A 98 1.29 18.49 1.86
N VAL A 99 1.76 17.26 2.13
CA VAL A 99 3.19 16.95 2.31
C VAL A 99 3.97 17.26 1.04
N LEU A 100 3.52 16.75 -0.11
CA LEU A 100 4.20 16.97 -1.40
C LEU A 100 4.20 18.44 -1.81
N ASP A 101 3.10 19.16 -1.60
CA ASP A 101 3.00 20.59 -1.87
C ASP A 101 3.98 21.40 -1.00
N ALA A 102 4.13 21.06 0.29
CA ALA A 102 5.08 21.72 1.20
C ALA A 102 6.53 21.46 0.79
N LEU A 103 6.88 20.23 0.43
CA LEU A 103 8.21 19.87 -0.06
C LEU A 103 8.53 20.57 -1.38
N GLN A 104 7.57 20.64 -2.30
CA GLN A 104 7.70 21.37 -3.56
C GLN A 104 7.95 22.87 -3.34
N GLN A 105 7.20 23.52 -2.44
CA GLN A 105 7.40 24.93 -2.09
C GLN A 105 8.78 25.18 -1.49
N ALA A 106 9.29 24.23 -0.69
CA ALA A 106 10.64 24.26 -0.11
C ALA A 106 11.72 23.89 -1.13
N ARG A 107 11.37 23.56 -2.38
CA ARG A 107 12.26 23.08 -3.44
C ARG A 107 13.08 21.86 -3.00
N ILE A 108 12.44 20.93 -2.30
CA ILE A 108 13.02 19.64 -1.93
C ILE A 108 12.48 18.61 -2.92
N PRO A 109 13.31 18.07 -3.82
CA PRO A 109 12.91 17.03 -4.74
C PRO A 109 12.56 15.76 -3.99
N VAL A 110 11.47 15.10 -4.38
CA VAL A 110 11.01 13.88 -3.73
C VAL A 110 10.37 12.94 -4.75
N LEU A 111 10.52 11.63 -4.53
CA LEU A 111 9.83 10.57 -5.26
C LEU A 111 9.04 9.71 -4.27
N VAL A 112 7.76 9.51 -4.54
CA VAL A 112 6.92 8.57 -3.77
C VAL A 112 7.26 7.15 -4.19
N LEU A 113 7.57 6.30 -3.23
CA LEU A 113 7.96 4.91 -3.47
C LEU A 113 6.83 3.93 -3.09
N LYS A 114 7.05 2.67 -3.44
CA LYS A 114 6.33 1.47 -2.96
C LYS A 114 4.79 1.62 -2.90
N GLY A 115 4.24 1.48 -1.69
CA GLY A 115 2.82 1.31 -1.41
C GLY A 115 1.92 2.36 -2.01
N ALA A 116 2.16 3.63 -1.73
CA ALA A 116 1.34 4.73 -2.20
C ALA A 116 1.42 4.92 -3.73
N ALA A 117 2.61 4.79 -4.33
CA ALA A 117 2.78 4.85 -5.79
C ALA A 117 2.09 3.66 -6.49
N LEU A 118 2.32 2.43 -6.00
CA LEU A 118 1.74 1.21 -6.57
C LEU A 118 0.21 1.17 -6.45
N ALA A 119 -0.37 1.77 -5.40
CA ALA A 119 -1.81 1.86 -5.23
C ALA A 119 -2.49 2.57 -6.41
N HIS A 120 -1.85 3.59 -6.98
CA HIS A 120 -2.37 4.33 -8.12
C HIS A 120 -2.09 3.67 -9.49
N TRP A 121 -1.06 2.84 -9.57
CA TRP A 121 -0.63 2.26 -10.85
C TRP A 121 -1.20 0.87 -11.10
N LEU A 122 -1.28 0.04 -10.05
CA LEU A 122 -1.59 -1.37 -10.19
C LEU A 122 -3.00 -1.75 -9.75
N TYR A 123 -3.69 -0.88 -8.99
CA TYR A 123 -5.00 -1.20 -8.45
C TYR A 123 -6.09 -0.41 -9.16
N PRO A 124 -7.28 -1.02 -9.40
CA PRO A 124 -8.43 -0.32 -9.98
C PRO A 124 -8.89 0.90 -9.17
N ALA A 125 -8.64 0.87 -7.87
CA ALA A 125 -8.86 1.99 -6.95
C ALA A 125 -7.78 1.97 -5.86
N PRO A 126 -7.19 3.13 -5.51
CA PRO A 126 -6.06 3.19 -4.56
C PRO A 126 -6.37 2.61 -3.18
N TYR A 127 -7.62 2.71 -2.72
CA TYR A 127 -8.04 2.18 -1.41
C TYR A 127 -8.01 0.65 -1.33
N LEU A 128 -7.91 -0.05 -2.47
CA LEU A 128 -7.75 -1.50 -2.49
C LEU A 128 -6.36 -1.95 -2.05
N ARG A 129 -5.39 -1.05 -1.97
CA ARG A 129 -4.10 -1.33 -1.38
C ARG A 129 -3.99 -0.67 -0.01
N GLU A 130 -4.09 -1.48 1.02
CA GLU A 130 -3.86 -1.02 2.39
C GLU A 130 -2.37 -0.63 2.55
N SER A 131 -2.12 0.57 3.12
CA SER A 131 -0.80 1.03 3.49
C SER A 131 -0.91 1.88 4.74
N SER A 132 -0.05 1.63 5.72
CA SER A 132 0.03 2.38 6.97
C SER A 132 1.00 3.56 6.88
N ASP A 133 1.89 3.52 5.92
CA ASP A 133 3.02 4.40 5.73
C ASP A 133 3.14 4.89 4.28
N VAL A 134 3.91 5.92 4.08
CA VAL A 134 4.31 6.41 2.76
C VAL A 134 5.81 6.60 2.75
N ASP A 135 6.47 5.87 1.87
CA ASP A 135 7.90 5.98 1.61
C ASP A 135 8.19 7.12 0.63
N LEU A 136 9.06 8.02 1.01
CA LEU A 136 9.51 9.16 0.22
C LEU A 136 11.02 9.10 0.01
N LEU A 137 11.48 9.01 -1.23
CA LEU A 137 12.92 9.06 -1.55
C LEU A 137 13.35 10.50 -1.79
N LEU A 138 14.38 10.94 -1.08
CA LEU A 138 15.03 12.24 -1.19
C LEU A 138 16.46 12.06 -1.73
N ALA A 139 17.11 13.16 -2.11
CA ALA A 139 18.43 13.10 -2.73
C ALA A 139 19.52 12.62 -1.75
N ASP A 140 19.47 13.11 -0.52
CA ASP A 140 20.45 12.81 0.52
C ASP A 140 19.86 12.98 1.94
N ARG A 141 20.69 12.72 2.94
CA ARG A 141 20.34 12.85 4.36
C ARG A 141 20.02 14.30 4.75
N ASP A 142 20.67 15.27 4.19
CA ASP A 142 20.46 16.67 4.53
C ASP A 142 19.10 17.14 4.00
N ASP A 143 18.69 16.70 2.82
CA ASP A 143 17.35 16.93 2.29
C ASP A 143 16.28 16.20 3.14
N ALA A 144 16.54 15.00 3.66
CA ALA A 144 15.63 14.33 4.59
C ALA A 144 15.46 15.11 5.90
N LEU A 145 16.53 15.64 6.47
CA LEU A 145 16.48 16.51 7.66
C LEU A 145 15.79 17.84 7.38
N ARG A 146 15.98 18.42 6.20
CA ARG A 146 15.25 19.63 5.76
C ARG A 146 13.76 19.35 5.60
N ALA A 147 13.40 18.21 4.96
CA ALA A 147 12.03 17.77 4.79
C ALA A 147 11.34 17.61 6.15
N ALA A 148 11.95 16.93 7.11
CA ALA A 148 11.40 16.79 8.46
C ALA A 148 11.08 18.15 9.12
N ARG A 149 11.94 19.18 8.95
CA ARG A 149 11.69 20.53 9.45
C ARG A 149 10.53 21.21 8.72
N VAL A 150 10.44 21.06 7.41
CA VAL A 150 9.35 21.61 6.57
C VAL A 150 8.01 20.99 6.93
N LEU A 151 7.99 19.70 7.31
CA LEU A 151 6.79 18.96 7.66
C LEU A 151 6.33 19.18 9.12
N ALA A 152 7.19 19.73 9.98
CA ALA A 152 6.84 19.97 11.38
C ALA A 152 5.62 20.90 11.58
N PRO A 153 5.44 22.02 10.81
CA PRO A 153 4.23 22.84 10.87
C PRO A 153 2.96 22.11 10.45
N LEU A 154 3.07 21.07 9.61
CA LEU A 154 1.97 20.22 9.21
C LEU A 154 1.62 19.15 10.26
N GLY A 155 2.31 19.14 11.40
CA GLY A 155 2.03 18.25 12.52
C GLY A 155 2.86 16.98 12.55
N TYR A 156 3.85 16.84 11.67
CA TYR A 156 4.77 15.71 11.70
C TYR A 156 5.94 15.93 12.65
N ALA A 157 6.33 14.89 13.35
CA ALA A 157 7.52 14.88 14.20
C ALA A 157 8.31 13.60 13.94
N LEU A 158 9.63 13.66 14.14
CA LEU A 158 10.47 12.47 14.09
C LEU A 158 10.01 11.46 15.16
N ALA A 159 9.79 10.22 14.73
CA ALA A 159 9.42 9.12 15.62
C ALA A 159 10.59 8.73 16.55
N TYR A 160 11.82 8.84 16.01
CA TYR A 160 13.07 8.53 16.73
C TYR A 160 14.14 9.55 16.39
N PRO A 161 15.15 9.74 17.27
CA PRO A 161 16.33 10.55 16.94
C PRO A 161 17.04 10.00 15.70
N PRO A 162 17.57 10.85 14.81
CA PRO A 162 18.28 10.41 13.61
C PRO A 162 19.47 9.50 13.97
N GLY A 163 19.44 8.27 13.51
CA GLY A 163 20.55 7.32 13.67
C GLY A 163 21.76 7.67 12.77
N ARG A 164 22.94 7.18 13.16
CA ARG A 164 24.16 7.36 12.36
C ARG A 164 24.25 6.40 11.17
N PHE A 165 23.55 5.29 11.24
CA PHE A 165 23.66 4.17 10.29
C PHE A 165 22.32 3.83 9.62
N THR A 166 21.30 4.66 9.79
CA THR A 166 20.02 4.49 9.12
C THR A 166 20.02 5.27 7.81
N HIS A 167 19.32 4.75 6.81
CA HIS A 167 19.12 5.42 5.51
C HIS A 167 17.73 6.03 5.39
N GLU A 168 17.05 6.21 6.55
CA GLU A 168 15.71 6.75 6.64
C GLU A 168 15.48 7.55 7.93
N LEU A 169 14.46 8.39 7.91
CA LEU A 169 13.87 9.06 9.07
C LEU A 169 12.38 8.79 9.07
N SER A 170 11.87 8.16 10.12
CA SER A 170 10.41 8.00 10.29
C SER A 170 9.80 9.23 10.95
N CYS A 171 8.76 9.78 10.33
CA CYS A 171 7.99 10.92 10.82
C CYS A 171 6.54 10.48 11.08
N ARG A 172 6.01 10.82 12.26
CA ARG A 172 4.62 10.54 12.64
C ARG A 172 3.83 11.82 12.79
N HIS A 173 2.58 11.78 12.30
CA HIS A 173 1.66 12.88 12.55
C HIS A 173 1.13 12.82 13.99
N ARG A 174 1.05 13.96 14.68
CA ARG A 174 0.63 14.06 16.10
C ARG A 174 -0.78 13.51 16.37
N ASP A 175 -1.69 13.63 15.39
CA ASP A 175 -3.07 13.14 15.52
C ASP A 175 -3.20 11.67 15.08
N GLY A 176 -2.09 11.00 14.81
CA GLY A 176 -2.06 9.67 14.21
C GLY A 176 -2.36 9.68 12.71
N GLY A 177 -2.46 8.51 12.11
CA GLY A 177 -2.86 8.31 10.71
C GLY A 177 -1.68 8.07 9.79
N LEU A 178 -1.21 9.06 9.04
CA LEU A 178 -0.15 8.84 8.05
C LEU A 178 1.24 8.88 8.71
N GLU A 179 2.01 7.81 8.57
CA GLU A 179 3.43 7.73 8.85
C GLU A 179 4.22 7.97 7.57
N LEU A 180 5.31 8.71 7.66
CA LEU A 180 6.18 9.03 6.52
C LEU A 180 7.58 8.50 6.79
N ASP A 181 8.10 7.68 5.89
CA ASP A 181 9.48 7.24 5.90
C ASP A 181 10.28 8.00 4.83
N LEU A 182 11.17 8.87 5.31
CA LEU A 182 12.01 9.74 4.49
C LEU A 182 13.33 9.03 4.21
N HIS A 183 13.41 8.32 3.08
CA HIS A 183 14.60 7.59 2.65
C HIS A 183 15.56 8.48 1.86
N TRP A 184 16.86 8.22 1.94
CA TRP A 184 17.89 8.76 1.04
C TRP A 184 18.74 7.67 0.38
N ALA A 185 18.39 6.40 0.62
CA ALA A 185 18.86 5.25 -0.13
C ALA A 185 17.75 4.20 -0.24
N LEU A 186 17.78 3.39 -1.29
CA LEU A 186 16.77 2.35 -1.53
C LEU A 186 16.99 1.09 -0.68
N SER A 187 18.15 0.97 -0.05
CA SER A 187 18.52 -0.19 0.76
C SER A 187 19.60 0.16 1.77
N ASP A 188 19.55 -0.49 2.94
CA ASP A 188 20.59 -0.42 3.99
C ASP A 188 21.77 -1.38 3.73
N TRP A 189 21.72 -2.15 2.64
CA TRP A 189 22.76 -3.11 2.32
C TRP A 189 23.88 -2.46 1.52
N PRO A 190 25.13 -2.45 2.01
CA PRO A 190 26.27 -1.82 1.32
C PRO A 190 26.52 -2.38 -0.08
N LEU A 191 26.13 -3.63 -0.35
CA LEU A 191 26.24 -4.25 -1.68
C LEU A 191 25.25 -3.66 -2.69
N LEU A 192 24.23 -2.93 -2.25
CA LEU A 192 23.21 -2.29 -3.07
C LEU A 192 23.37 -0.76 -3.14
N ASP A 193 24.48 -0.20 -2.66
CA ASP A 193 24.84 1.23 -2.79
C ASP A 193 24.97 1.69 -4.26
N ARG A 194 24.94 0.74 -5.21
CA ARG A 194 24.90 1.01 -6.65
C ARG A 194 23.50 1.12 -7.23
N LEU A 195 22.44 1.00 -6.39
CA LEU A 195 21.10 1.25 -6.87
C LEU A 195 20.93 2.72 -7.26
N PRO A 196 20.13 3.00 -8.30
CA PRO A 196 19.93 4.36 -8.76
C PRO A 196 19.38 5.25 -7.65
N GLY A 197 20.03 6.37 -7.41
CA GLY A 197 19.52 7.43 -6.54
C GLY A 197 18.39 8.23 -7.20
N LEU A 198 17.83 9.19 -6.48
CA LEU A 198 16.71 10.01 -6.93
C LEU A 198 16.93 10.67 -8.30
N ASP A 199 18.13 11.22 -8.54
CA ASP A 199 18.44 11.93 -9.79
C ASP A 199 18.40 11.00 -11.01
N THR A 200 18.88 9.76 -10.86
CA THR A 200 18.83 8.75 -11.93
C THR A 200 17.39 8.32 -12.23
N LEU A 201 16.56 8.14 -11.19
CA LEU A 201 15.16 7.71 -11.34
C LEU A 201 14.27 8.82 -11.93
N ARG A 202 14.61 10.09 -11.74
CA ARG A 202 13.86 11.23 -12.31
C ARG A 202 14.18 11.48 -13.78
N SER A 203 15.32 11.02 -14.26
CA SER A 203 15.76 11.20 -15.66
C SER A 203 15.37 10.03 -16.57
N SER A 204 14.76 8.98 -16.03
CA SER A 204 14.24 7.80 -16.74
C SER A 204 12.77 7.97 -17.08
#